data_0911c0d1b36432fb4686e79231b94a21
#
_entry.id   0911c0d1b36432fb4686e79231b94a21
#
_cell.length_a   1.000
_cell.length_b   1.000
_cell.length_c   1.000
_cell.angle_alpha   90.00
_cell.angle_beta   90.00
_cell.angle_gamma   90.00
#
_symmetry.space_group_name_H-M   'P 1'
#
loop_
_entity.id
_entity.type
_entity.pdbx_description
1 polymer ?
#
loop_
_entity_poly.entity_id
_entity_poly.type
_entity_poly.pdbx_seq_one_letter_code
_entity_poly.pdbx_strand_id
1 'polypeptide(L)'
;MTSPCELYEEPPVLVGEALYWLLDGSRILEFEFGNQCLCLALIDHPVENHAILKRNIRLVRMEDDDVLGLAFVKDFSLHLWAREVADDGASQWIPRRAIELDMILPLEGYRCRAMPIWICGFAEDGDVVFIRTVAGVFLVWLDTLKFKKVSGSLLMKTVYSYASFYVPNGMKNYASVPLL
;
A
#
# COMPACT_ATOMS: atom_id res chain seq x y z
N MET A 1 3.95 6.39 30.51
CA MET A 1 2.91 5.42 30.13
C MET A 1 2.98 5.27 28.64
N THR A 2 3.59 4.20 28.15
CA THR A 2 3.62 3.86 26.72
C THR A 2 2.24 3.36 26.33
N SER A 3 1.57 4.06 25.42
CA SER A 3 0.34 3.56 24.79
C SER A 3 0.62 2.17 24.20
N PRO A 4 -0.30 1.22 24.34
CA PRO A 4 -0.15 -0.06 23.67
C PRO A 4 -0.05 0.19 22.17
N CYS A 5 0.92 -0.45 21.54
CA CYS A 5 1.13 -0.39 20.11
C CYS A 5 -0.03 -1.15 19.45
N GLU A 6 -0.94 -0.45 18.80
CA GLU A 6 -2.06 -1.08 18.10
C GLU A 6 -1.61 -1.50 16.70
N LEU A 7 -1.81 -2.76 16.38
CA LEU A 7 -1.69 -3.25 15.00
C LEU A 7 -2.83 -2.66 14.17
N TYR A 8 -2.51 -2.17 12.98
CA TYR A 8 -3.57 -1.85 12.02
C TYR A 8 -4.29 -3.13 11.59
N GLU A 9 -5.58 -3.03 11.31
CA GLU A 9 -6.41 -4.14 10.77
C GLU A 9 -6.02 -4.51 9.32
N GLU A 10 -4.74 -4.43 8.99
CA GLU A 10 -4.23 -4.69 7.65
C GLU A 10 -3.37 -5.95 7.65
N PRO A 11 -3.45 -6.76 6.58
CA PRO A 11 -2.63 -7.94 6.48
C PRO A 11 -1.14 -7.55 6.43
N PRO A 12 -0.26 -8.41 6.93
CA PRO A 12 1.17 -8.22 6.75
C PRO A 12 1.56 -8.35 5.28
N VAL A 13 2.68 -7.75 4.94
CA VAL A 13 3.32 -7.91 3.63
C VAL A 13 4.50 -8.85 3.79
N LEU A 14 4.53 -9.89 2.95
CA LEU A 14 5.64 -10.83 2.88
C LEU A 14 6.64 -10.33 1.84
N VAL A 15 7.89 -10.15 2.25
CA VAL A 15 9.02 -9.84 1.38
C VAL A 15 10.19 -10.73 1.78
N GLY A 16 10.69 -11.53 0.84
CA GLY A 16 11.70 -12.54 1.14
C GLY A 16 11.24 -13.50 2.25
N GLU A 17 12.03 -13.61 3.31
CA GLU A 17 11.75 -14.46 4.49
C GLU A 17 11.24 -13.65 5.70
N ALA A 18 10.64 -12.47 5.47
CA ALA A 18 10.15 -11.61 6.54
C ALA A 18 8.72 -11.12 6.30
N LEU A 19 7.96 -11.01 7.38
CA LEU A 19 6.63 -10.40 7.42
C LEU A 19 6.72 -9.00 8.02
N TYR A 20 5.99 -8.07 7.42
CA TYR A 20 6.00 -6.68 7.82
C TYR A 20 4.59 -6.20 8.15
N TRP A 21 4.41 -5.58 9.31
CA TRP A 21 3.17 -4.95 9.74
C TRP A 21 3.37 -3.46 9.96
N LEU A 22 2.48 -2.65 9.45
CA LEU A 22 2.42 -1.24 9.80
C LEU A 22 1.82 -1.11 11.21
N LEU A 23 2.56 -0.47 12.09
CA LEU A 23 2.09 -0.10 13.42
C LEU A 23 1.52 1.31 13.43
N ASP A 24 0.96 1.73 14.57
CA ASP A 24 0.38 3.06 14.74
C ASP A 24 1.35 4.19 14.30
N GLY A 25 1.13 4.64 13.13
CA GLY A 25 1.57 5.94 12.62
C GLY A 25 3.00 6.11 12.19
N SER A 26 4.02 5.42 12.70
CA SER A 26 5.41 5.72 12.34
C SER A 26 6.36 4.53 12.27
N ARG A 27 5.91 3.37 12.67
CA ARG A 27 6.77 2.21 12.80
C ARG A 27 6.25 1.02 12.03
N ILE A 28 7.16 0.20 11.59
CA ILE A 28 6.91 -1.06 10.92
C ILE A 28 7.49 -2.15 11.82
N LEU A 29 6.70 -3.16 12.11
CA LEU A 29 7.16 -4.36 12.77
C LEU A 29 7.66 -5.33 11.71
N GLU A 30 8.89 -5.75 11.82
CA GLU A 30 9.52 -6.78 11.02
C GLU A 30 9.60 -8.09 11.81
N PHE A 31 9.22 -9.17 11.19
CA PHE A 31 9.29 -10.51 11.73
C PHE A 31 9.99 -11.41 10.72
N GLU A 32 11.24 -11.75 11.01
CA GLU A 32 12.07 -12.63 10.18
C GLU A 32 11.98 -14.08 10.68
N PHE A 33 11.78 -15.03 9.77
CA PHE A 33 11.64 -16.45 10.11
C PHE A 33 12.67 -17.38 9.42
N GLY A 34 13.57 -16.82 8.61
CA GLY A 34 14.51 -17.61 7.79
C GLY A 34 15.59 -18.37 8.57
N ASN A 35 15.96 -17.96 9.77
CA ASN A 35 17.09 -18.51 10.54
C ASN A 35 16.70 -19.22 11.84
N GLN A 36 15.48 -19.74 11.96
CA GLN A 36 14.93 -20.33 13.22
C GLN A 36 14.94 -19.35 14.42
N CYS A 37 15.29 -18.11 14.19
CA CYS A 37 15.20 -17.02 15.16
C CYS A 37 14.02 -16.14 14.80
N LEU A 38 13.15 -15.90 15.76
CA LEU A 38 12.13 -14.88 15.69
C LEU A 38 12.79 -13.54 15.98
N CYS A 39 13.19 -12.84 14.96
CA CYS A 39 13.70 -11.48 15.12
C CYS A 39 12.56 -10.50 14.96
N LEU A 40 12.31 -9.71 16.00
CA LEU A 40 11.39 -8.59 15.96
C LEU A 40 12.18 -7.30 15.88
N ALA A 41 12.04 -6.58 14.80
CA ALA A 41 12.64 -5.28 14.63
C ALA A 41 11.56 -4.20 14.44
N LEU A 42 11.85 -3.01 14.91
CA LEU A 42 11.03 -1.84 14.65
C LEU A 42 11.77 -0.94 13.66
N ILE A 43 11.12 -0.63 12.57
CA ILE A 43 11.66 0.18 11.49
C ILE A 43 10.88 1.49 11.45
N ASP A 44 11.59 2.60 11.49
CA ASP A 44 10.98 3.90 11.29
C ASP A 44 10.76 4.16 9.79
N HIS A 45 9.67 4.81 9.44
CA HIS A 45 9.41 5.24 8.07
C HIS A 45 9.48 6.78 7.94
N PRO A 46 9.82 7.30 6.76
CA PRO A 46 10.17 8.70 6.58
C PRO A 46 8.98 9.66 6.49
N VAL A 47 7.76 9.16 6.58
CA VAL A 47 6.56 9.99 6.37
C VAL A 47 6.26 10.80 7.61
N GLU A 48 6.48 12.10 7.52
CA GLU A 48 6.14 13.07 8.56
C GLU A 48 4.62 13.39 8.56
N ASN A 49 4.09 13.85 9.69
CA ASN A 49 2.68 14.24 9.84
C ASN A 49 1.67 13.09 9.90
N HIS A 50 1.92 12.16 10.78
CA HIS A 50 1.15 10.93 10.99
C HIS A 50 -0.37 11.11 11.16
N ALA A 51 -0.84 12.24 11.66
CA ALA A 51 -2.26 12.43 11.96
C ALA A 51 -3.16 12.46 10.71
N ILE A 52 -2.66 12.99 9.60
CA ILE A 52 -3.39 13.09 8.33
C ILE A 52 -3.20 11.81 7.50
N LEU A 53 -2.05 11.18 7.63
CA LEU A 53 -1.64 10.04 6.81
C LEU A 53 -2.02 8.68 7.39
N LYS A 54 -2.44 8.60 8.67
CA LYS A 54 -2.74 7.34 9.38
C LYS A 54 -3.61 6.33 8.61
N ARG A 55 -4.46 6.79 7.68
CA ARG A 55 -5.33 5.94 6.87
C ARG A 55 -4.90 5.83 5.41
N ASN A 56 -3.82 6.50 5.03
CA ASN A 56 -3.34 6.62 3.66
C ASN A 56 -1.92 6.09 3.47
N ILE A 57 -1.41 5.33 4.43
CA ILE A 57 -0.14 4.64 4.33
C ILE A 57 -0.42 3.15 4.21
N ARG A 58 0.28 2.48 3.32
CA ARG A 58 0.25 1.03 3.12
C ARG A 58 1.65 0.50 2.90
N LEU A 59 1.91 -0.67 3.45
CA LEU A 59 3.04 -1.47 3.01
C LEU A 59 2.69 -2.17 1.71
N VAL A 60 3.67 -2.36 0.87
CA VAL A 60 3.54 -3.03 -0.42
C VAL A 60 4.82 -3.81 -0.71
N ARG A 61 4.70 -4.97 -1.35
CA ARG A 61 5.83 -5.65 -1.96
C ARG A 61 6.08 -5.04 -3.32
N MET A 62 7.30 -4.63 -3.61
CA MET A 62 7.69 -4.13 -4.93
C MET A 62 8.32 -5.27 -5.70
N GLU A 63 7.62 -5.74 -6.76
CA GLU A 63 8.02 -6.94 -7.51
C GLU A 63 9.38 -6.81 -8.19
N ASP A 64 9.69 -5.65 -8.76
CA ASP A 64 10.92 -5.45 -9.55
C ASP A 64 12.19 -5.78 -8.75
N ASP A 65 12.18 -5.48 -7.45
CA ASP A 65 13.36 -5.63 -6.58
C ASP A 65 13.11 -6.61 -5.41
N ASP A 66 11.91 -7.18 -5.27
CA ASP A 66 11.47 -7.97 -4.09
C ASP A 66 11.82 -7.28 -2.76
N VAL A 67 11.55 -5.98 -2.69
CA VAL A 67 11.86 -5.15 -1.52
C VAL A 67 10.59 -4.63 -0.86
N LEU A 68 10.71 -4.30 0.43
CA LEU A 68 9.63 -3.65 1.15
C LEU A 68 9.41 -2.24 0.62
N GLY A 69 8.19 -1.98 0.19
CA GLY A 69 7.73 -0.67 -0.24
C GLY A 69 6.79 -0.01 0.76
N LEU A 70 6.74 1.30 0.67
CA LEU A 70 5.79 2.14 1.39
C LEU A 70 5.04 3.00 0.38
N ALA A 71 3.72 2.89 0.41
CA ALA A 71 2.83 3.70 -0.42
C ALA A 71 2.03 4.65 0.46
N PHE A 72 1.91 5.91 0.06
CA PHE A 72 1.06 6.87 0.74
C PHE A 72 0.50 7.90 -0.24
N VAL A 73 -0.68 8.43 0.09
CA VAL A 73 -1.28 9.53 -0.67
C VAL A 73 -1.12 10.82 0.11
N LYS A 74 -0.52 11.81 -0.55
CA LYS A 74 -0.41 13.17 -0.06
C LYS A 74 -1.03 14.10 -1.09
N ASP A 75 -1.98 14.91 -0.68
CA ASP A 75 -2.80 15.73 -1.56
C ASP A 75 -3.51 14.86 -2.61
N PHE A 76 -3.14 14.94 -3.87
CA PHE A 76 -3.66 14.11 -4.97
C PHE A 76 -2.59 13.19 -5.58
N SER A 77 -1.43 13.06 -4.94
CA SER A 77 -0.31 12.28 -5.46
C SER A 77 -0.13 11.01 -4.65
N LEU A 78 -0.04 9.87 -5.32
CA LEU A 78 0.39 8.59 -4.76
C LEU A 78 1.91 8.54 -4.83
N HIS A 79 2.54 8.40 -3.67
CA HIS A 79 3.97 8.24 -3.53
C HIS A 79 4.31 6.79 -3.24
N LEU A 80 5.31 6.26 -3.94
CA LEU A 80 5.86 4.93 -3.75
C LEU A 80 7.33 5.07 -3.38
N TRP A 81 7.70 4.48 -2.25
CA TRP A 81 9.06 4.48 -1.72
C TRP A 81 9.51 3.04 -1.51
N ALA A 82 10.77 2.74 -1.74
CA ALA A 82 11.38 1.44 -1.47
C ALA A 82 12.35 1.54 -0.30
N ARG A 83 12.41 0.49 0.52
CA ARG A 83 13.44 0.34 1.54
C ARG A 83 14.65 -0.36 0.91
N GLU A 84 15.75 0.33 0.83
CA GLU A 84 17.02 -0.25 0.42
C GLU A 84 17.90 -0.53 1.63
N VAL A 85 18.55 -1.67 1.63
CA VAL A 85 19.51 -2.08 2.66
C VAL A 85 20.88 -2.14 2.02
N ALA A 86 21.81 -1.35 2.51
CA ALA A 86 23.19 -1.34 2.06
C ALA A 86 23.98 -2.54 2.62
N ASP A 87 25.13 -2.83 2.03
CA ASP A 87 25.98 -3.96 2.43
C ASP A 87 26.45 -3.89 3.89
N ASP A 88 26.51 -2.69 4.47
CA ASP A 88 26.84 -2.45 5.88
C ASP A 88 25.65 -2.66 6.84
N GLY A 89 24.48 -3.04 6.32
CA GLY A 89 23.24 -3.21 7.08
C GLY A 89 22.46 -1.92 7.34
N ALA A 90 22.96 -0.78 6.91
CA ALA A 90 22.20 0.47 6.99
C ALA A 90 21.01 0.43 6.02
N SER A 91 19.84 0.81 6.50
CA SER A 91 18.65 0.86 5.64
C SER A 91 18.19 2.30 5.46
N GLN A 92 17.71 2.59 4.26
CA GLN A 92 17.18 3.91 3.91
C GLN A 92 15.93 3.75 3.04
N TRP A 93 15.03 4.74 3.13
CA TRP A 93 13.88 4.84 2.27
C TRP A 93 14.17 5.74 1.08
N ILE A 94 13.97 5.20 -0.13
CA ILE A 94 14.24 5.91 -1.38
C ILE A 94 12.93 6.12 -2.13
N PRO A 95 12.61 7.38 -2.51
CA PRO A 95 11.45 7.63 -3.35
C PRO A 95 11.66 7.00 -4.73
N ARG A 96 10.72 6.14 -5.15
CA ARG A 96 10.75 5.47 -6.46
C ARG A 96 9.86 6.17 -7.47
N ARG A 97 8.65 6.56 -7.04
CA ARG A 97 7.67 7.12 -7.96
C ARG A 97 6.68 8.03 -7.24
N ALA A 98 6.23 9.05 -7.96
CA ALA A 98 5.07 9.84 -7.60
C ALA A 98 4.09 9.85 -8.79
N ILE A 99 2.81 9.62 -8.52
CA ILE A 99 1.75 9.51 -9.53
C ILE A 99 0.65 10.48 -9.18
N GLU A 100 0.40 11.45 -10.07
CA GLU A 100 -0.66 12.44 -9.90
C GLU A 100 -2.02 11.80 -10.22
N LEU A 101 -2.78 11.48 -9.19
CA LEU A 101 -4.04 10.77 -9.31
C LEU A 101 -5.15 11.62 -9.94
N ASP A 102 -5.09 12.93 -9.78
CA ASP A 102 -6.06 13.85 -10.38
C ASP A 102 -5.90 14.01 -11.90
N MET A 103 -4.74 13.61 -12.44
CA MET A 103 -4.50 13.55 -13.87
C MET A 103 -4.98 12.24 -14.50
N ILE A 104 -5.18 11.21 -13.68
CA ILE A 104 -5.52 9.85 -14.14
C ILE A 104 -7.00 9.57 -13.86
N LEU A 105 -7.45 9.86 -12.64
CA LEU A 105 -8.80 9.54 -12.20
C LEU A 105 -9.79 10.66 -12.54
N PRO A 106 -11.06 10.33 -12.82
CA PRO A 106 -12.09 11.32 -13.13
C PRO A 106 -12.52 12.08 -11.86
N LEU A 107 -11.65 12.93 -11.35
CA LEU A 107 -11.86 13.73 -10.13
C LEU A 107 -12.36 15.15 -10.44
N GLU A 108 -12.78 15.42 -11.68
CA GLU A 108 -13.33 16.70 -12.08
C GLU A 108 -14.56 17.07 -11.24
N GLY A 109 -14.54 18.27 -10.67
CA GLY A 109 -15.56 18.73 -9.72
C GLY A 109 -15.31 18.34 -8.26
N TYR A 110 -14.37 17.45 -7.96
CA TYR A 110 -14.03 16.98 -6.61
C TYR A 110 -12.72 17.53 -6.08
N ARG A 111 -12.11 18.50 -6.73
CA ARG A 111 -10.84 19.15 -6.31
C ARG A 111 -10.95 19.98 -5.03
N CYS A 112 -12.04 19.82 -4.28
CA CYS A 112 -12.13 20.42 -2.97
C CYS A 112 -11.15 19.70 -2.02
N ARG A 113 -10.23 20.44 -1.40
CA ARG A 113 -9.22 19.95 -0.44
C ARG A 113 -9.78 19.13 0.73
N ALA A 114 -11.09 19.13 0.90
CA ALA A 114 -11.79 18.38 1.95
C ALA A 114 -12.11 16.91 1.62
N MET A 115 -11.81 16.45 0.41
CA MET A 115 -12.18 15.11 -0.03
C MET A 115 -10.95 14.22 -0.10
N PRO A 116 -10.72 13.40 0.93
CA PRO A 116 -9.54 12.55 0.99
C PRO A 116 -9.62 11.44 -0.06
N ILE A 117 -8.47 11.17 -0.65
CA ILE A 117 -8.21 9.96 -1.44
C ILE A 117 -7.62 8.93 -0.48
N TRP A 118 -8.07 7.68 -0.55
CA TRP A 118 -7.58 6.60 0.30
C TRP A 118 -7.06 5.43 -0.51
N ILE A 119 -5.96 4.86 -0.05
CA ILE A 119 -5.50 3.55 -0.51
C ILE A 119 -6.33 2.51 0.23
N CYS A 120 -7.08 1.68 -0.52
CA CYS A 120 -7.84 0.56 0.04
C CYS A 120 -7.02 -0.73 0.12
N GLY A 121 -5.97 -0.86 -0.69
CA GLY A 121 -5.10 -2.02 -0.73
C GLY A 121 -4.32 -2.08 -2.04
N PHE A 122 -3.45 -3.07 -2.11
CA PHE A 122 -2.69 -3.42 -3.31
C PHE A 122 -3.05 -4.84 -3.75
N ALA A 123 -2.84 -5.14 -5.02
CA ALA A 123 -2.77 -6.52 -5.47
C ALA A 123 -1.54 -7.20 -4.85
N GLU A 124 -1.55 -8.52 -4.78
CA GLU A 124 -0.50 -9.31 -4.14
C GLU A 124 0.89 -9.08 -4.75
N ASP A 125 0.93 -8.80 -6.07
CA ASP A 125 2.14 -8.49 -6.83
C ASP A 125 2.58 -7.02 -6.73
N GLY A 126 1.79 -6.15 -6.10
CA GLY A 126 2.13 -4.73 -5.94
C GLY A 126 1.84 -3.85 -7.16
N ASP A 127 1.57 -4.43 -8.33
CA ASP A 127 1.41 -3.69 -9.60
C ASP A 127 0.10 -2.93 -9.72
N VAL A 128 -0.86 -3.26 -8.88
CA VAL A 128 -2.20 -2.69 -8.91
C VAL A 128 -2.58 -2.14 -7.55
N VAL A 129 -3.07 -0.91 -7.54
CA VAL A 129 -3.56 -0.25 -6.33
C VAL A 129 -5.07 0.00 -6.42
N PHE A 130 -5.76 -0.20 -5.31
CA PHE A 130 -7.16 0.15 -5.15
C PHE A 130 -7.27 1.49 -4.45
N ILE A 131 -7.77 2.48 -5.17
CA ILE A 131 -7.92 3.86 -4.72
C ILE A 131 -9.40 4.17 -4.51
N ARG A 132 -9.77 4.59 -3.32
CA ARG A 132 -11.10 5.11 -3.01
C ARG A 132 -11.09 6.62 -3.08
N THR A 133 -12.09 7.14 -3.78
CA THR A 133 -12.40 8.56 -3.87
C THR A 133 -13.89 8.77 -3.62
N VAL A 134 -14.34 9.99 -3.61
CA VAL A 134 -15.79 10.30 -3.56
C VAL A 134 -16.56 9.82 -4.79
N ALA A 135 -15.88 9.65 -5.92
CA ALA A 135 -16.47 9.11 -7.15
C ALA A 135 -16.61 7.59 -7.14
N GLY A 136 -16.07 6.91 -6.13
CA GLY A 136 -16.08 5.46 -5.98
C GLY A 136 -14.69 4.86 -5.80
N VAL A 137 -14.59 3.55 -5.99
CA VAL A 137 -13.35 2.79 -5.90
C VAL A 137 -12.83 2.49 -7.30
N PHE A 138 -11.56 2.78 -7.49
CA PHE A 138 -10.85 2.58 -8.74
C PHE A 138 -9.70 1.61 -8.53
N LEU A 139 -9.51 0.71 -9.47
CA LEU A 139 -8.35 -0.11 -9.65
C LEU A 139 -7.43 0.62 -10.62
N VAL A 140 -6.18 0.83 -10.24
CA VAL A 140 -5.17 1.56 -11.03
C VAL A 140 -3.98 0.65 -11.25
N TRP A 141 -3.63 0.39 -12.51
CA TRP A 141 -2.40 -0.31 -12.89
C TRP A 141 -1.24 0.68 -12.84
N LEU A 142 -0.25 0.38 -12.02
CA LEU A 142 0.86 1.31 -11.77
C LEU A 142 1.81 1.44 -12.97
N ASP A 143 1.96 0.41 -13.77
CA ASP A 143 2.80 0.38 -14.98
C ASP A 143 2.25 1.26 -16.10
N THR A 144 0.98 1.03 -16.45
CA THR A 144 0.31 1.67 -17.60
C THR A 144 -0.48 2.92 -17.23
N LEU A 145 -0.68 3.19 -15.94
CA LEU A 145 -1.54 4.25 -15.42
C LEU A 145 -2.99 4.17 -15.92
N LYS A 146 -3.41 3.00 -16.41
CA LYS A 146 -4.80 2.74 -16.74
C LYS A 146 -5.59 2.56 -15.44
N PHE A 147 -6.88 2.83 -15.51
CA PHE A 147 -7.76 2.61 -14.37
C PHE A 147 -9.07 1.96 -14.79
N LYS A 148 -9.72 1.31 -13.81
CA LYS A 148 -11.06 0.75 -13.95
C LYS A 148 -11.87 1.09 -12.69
N LYS A 149 -13.06 1.63 -12.84
CA LYS A 149 -13.98 1.80 -11.72
C LYS A 149 -14.54 0.44 -11.32
N VAL A 150 -14.34 0.05 -10.06
CA VAL A 150 -14.77 -1.27 -9.54
C VAL A 150 -16.05 -1.15 -8.74
N SER A 151 -16.27 -0.05 -8.02
CA SER A 151 -17.46 0.16 -7.21
C SER A 151 -17.84 1.63 -7.13
N GLY A 152 -19.14 1.91 -7.09
CA GLY A 152 -19.70 3.21 -6.72
C GLY A 152 -19.91 3.38 -5.21
N SER A 153 -19.72 2.32 -4.42
CA SER A 153 -19.94 2.35 -2.97
C SER A 153 -18.77 2.99 -2.24
N LEU A 154 -19.07 3.94 -1.36
CA LEU A 154 -18.09 4.58 -0.48
C LEU A 154 -17.81 3.77 0.80
N LEU A 155 -18.51 2.66 1.01
CA LEU A 155 -18.43 1.86 2.23
C LEU A 155 -17.21 0.92 2.26
N MET A 156 -16.55 0.70 1.12
CA MET A 156 -15.35 -0.15 1.08
C MET A 156 -14.20 0.54 1.79
N LYS A 157 -13.74 -0.05 2.90
CA LYS A 157 -12.61 0.45 3.69
C LYS A 157 -11.29 -0.20 3.29
N THR A 158 -11.32 -1.51 3.07
CA THR A 158 -10.14 -2.32 2.75
C THR A 158 -10.49 -3.29 1.63
N VAL A 159 -9.56 -3.54 0.75
CA VAL A 159 -9.67 -4.53 -0.34
C VAL A 159 -8.57 -5.55 -0.13
N TYR A 160 -8.98 -6.81 -0.01
CA TYR A 160 -8.07 -7.94 -0.07
C TYR A 160 -8.14 -8.49 -1.47
N SER A 161 -7.09 -8.31 -2.24
CA SER A 161 -6.99 -8.88 -3.57
C SER A 161 -6.28 -10.23 -3.50
N TYR A 162 -6.71 -11.16 -4.29
CA TYR A 162 -6.00 -12.41 -4.50
C TYR A 162 -5.84 -12.66 -6.00
N ALA A 163 -4.70 -13.21 -6.39
CA ALA A 163 -4.48 -13.66 -7.75
C ALA A 163 -5.02 -15.08 -7.89
N SER A 164 -5.84 -15.33 -8.91
CA SER A 164 -6.29 -16.68 -9.21
C SER A 164 -5.14 -17.49 -9.82
N PHE A 165 -4.84 -18.63 -9.24
CA PHE A 165 -3.81 -19.56 -9.75
C PHE A 165 -4.17 -20.21 -11.10
N TYR A 166 -5.40 -20.04 -11.58
CA TYR A 166 -5.89 -20.62 -12.82
C TYR A 166 -6.31 -19.57 -13.84
N VAL A 167 -5.37 -19.08 -14.62
CA VAL A 167 -5.68 -18.38 -15.87
C VAL A 167 -4.93 -19.06 -17.01
N PRO A 168 -5.62 -19.76 -17.92
CA PRO A 168 -4.99 -20.50 -19.00
C PRO A 168 -4.20 -19.68 -20.03
N ASN A 169 -4.25 -18.36 -20.00
CA ASN A 169 -3.68 -17.47 -21.02
C ASN A 169 -2.97 -16.23 -20.50
N GLY A 170 -2.21 -16.31 -19.42
CA GLY A 170 -1.28 -15.22 -19.04
C GLY A 170 -1.88 -13.86 -18.65
N MET A 171 -3.20 -13.75 -18.59
CA MET A 171 -3.86 -12.56 -18.05
C MET A 171 -4.16 -12.77 -16.57
N LYS A 172 -3.53 -11.97 -15.71
CA LYS A 172 -3.88 -11.92 -14.29
C LYS A 172 -5.29 -11.30 -14.13
N ASN A 173 -6.25 -12.08 -13.68
CA ASN A 173 -7.58 -11.58 -13.34
C ASN A 173 -7.65 -11.27 -11.85
N TYR A 174 -7.76 -10.02 -11.50
CA TYR A 174 -7.96 -9.59 -10.13
C TYR A 174 -9.45 -9.62 -9.80
N ALA A 175 -9.86 -10.52 -8.93
CA ALA A 175 -11.18 -10.55 -8.36
C ALA A 175 -11.13 -9.86 -6.97
N SER A 176 -11.89 -8.80 -6.80
CA SER A 176 -12.11 -8.18 -5.49
C SER A 176 -13.35 -8.77 -4.85
N VAL A 177 -13.23 -9.33 -3.65
CA VAL A 177 -14.39 -9.69 -2.83
C VAL A 177 -14.62 -8.54 -1.84
N PRO A 178 -15.76 -7.85 -1.90
CA PRO A 178 -16.11 -6.90 -0.85
C PRO A 178 -16.41 -7.69 0.43
N LEU A 179 -15.72 -7.39 1.51
CA LEU A 179 -16.16 -7.81 2.83
C LEU A 179 -17.35 -6.96 3.25
N LEU A 180 -18.43 -7.62 3.63
CA LEU A 180 -19.66 -7.08 4.18
C LEU A 180 -19.43 -6.41 5.54
#